data_9a7964761127b1f74320aaa887f7b779
#
_entry.id   9a7964761127b1f74320aaa887f7b779
#
_cell.length_a   1.000
_cell.length_b   1.000
_cell.length_c   1.000
_cell.angle_alpha   90.00
_cell.angle_beta   90.00
_cell.angle_gamma   90.00
#
_symmetry.space_group_name_H-M   'P 1'
#
loop_
_entity.id
_entity.type
_entity.pdbx_description
1 polymer ?
#
loop_
_entity_poly.entity_id
_entity_poly.type
_entity_poly.pdbx_seq_one_letter_code
_entity_poly.pdbx_strand_id
1 'polypeptide(L)'
;MNNMKVKQLSIFLQNKKGSLYDALETLSENHINIRALSLADTSDFGILRVVVDNPQKGEKVLGEHYLVKTTEIVAIEMTDSPGGLSFILKTIKENNLDLEYLYAFTHDKKDKAILLLHTDNLDDLINALNKNKIVIVPPEEVYNL
;
A
#
# COMPACT_ATOMS: atom_id res chain seq x y z
N MET A 1 -7.16 -19.92 7.55
CA MET A 1 -7.65 -18.52 7.53
C MET A 1 -6.96 -17.75 6.43
N ASN A 2 -7.72 -17.05 5.63
CA ASN A 2 -7.15 -16.24 4.57
C ASN A 2 -6.44 -15.03 5.18
N ASN A 3 -5.18 -14.85 4.81
CA ASN A 3 -4.45 -13.67 5.18
C ASN A 3 -4.93 -12.51 4.29
N MET A 4 -5.47 -11.47 4.91
CA MET A 4 -5.98 -10.29 4.21
C MET A 4 -4.98 -9.13 4.22
N LYS A 5 -3.76 -9.39 4.64
CA LYS A 5 -2.72 -8.36 4.76
C LYS A 5 -1.79 -8.41 3.55
N VAL A 6 -1.65 -7.26 2.90
CA VAL A 6 -0.79 -7.09 1.73
C VAL A 6 0.59 -6.67 2.21
N LYS A 7 1.63 -7.24 1.65
CA LYS A 7 3.01 -6.86 1.98
C LYS A 7 3.43 -5.69 1.10
N GLN A 8 3.73 -4.59 1.75
CA GLN A 8 4.22 -3.37 1.13
C GLN A 8 5.68 -3.19 1.48
N LEU A 9 6.48 -2.77 0.52
CA LEU A 9 7.87 -2.43 0.77
C LEU A 9 7.98 -0.93 1.05
N SER A 10 8.68 -0.59 2.13
CA SER A 10 9.01 0.81 2.45
C SER A 10 10.52 0.98 2.26
N ILE A 11 10.90 1.84 1.34
CA ILE A 11 12.29 2.04 0.97
C ILE A 11 12.70 3.45 1.37
N PHE A 12 13.81 3.58 2.10
CA PHE A 12 14.34 4.87 2.51
C PHE A 12 15.31 5.35 1.43
N LEU A 13 14.97 6.47 0.79
CA LEU A 13 15.75 7.07 -0.28
C LEU A 13 16.46 8.31 0.22
N GLN A 14 17.73 8.46 -0.15
CA GLN A 14 18.43 9.71 0.09
C GLN A 14 17.77 10.81 -0.75
N ASN A 15 17.67 12.00 -0.16
CA ASN A 15 17.03 13.14 -0.82
C ASN A 15 18.01 13.77 -1.82
N LYS A 16 18.27 13.06 -2.91
CA LYS A 16 19.13 13.50 -3.99
C LYS A 16 18.51 13.18 -5.34
N LYS A 17 18.92 13.91 -6.35
CA LYS A 17 18.42 13.77 -7.70
C LYS A 17 18.65 12.35 -8.22
N GLY A 18 17.61 11.74 -8.76
CA GLY A 18 17.69 10.42 -9.38
C GLY A 18 17.48 9.24 -8.44
N SER A 19 17.35 9.45 -7.13
CA SER A 19 17.19 8.35 -6.17
C SER A 19 15.96 7.49 -6.46
N LEU A 20 14.83 8.12 -6.76
CA LEU A 20 13.60 7.41 -7.08
C LEU A 20 13.79 6.57 -8.36
N TYR A 21 14.37 7.17 -9.40
CA TYR A 21 14.63 6.45 -10.63
C TYR A 21 15.49 5.21 -10.39
N ASP A 22 16.57 5.36 -9.63
CA ASP A 22 17.49 4.26 -9.36
C ASP A 22 16.79 3.08 -8.66
N ALA A 23 15.93 3.38 -7.69
CA ALA A 23 15.20 2.34 -6.98
C ALA A 23 14.22 1.61 -7.90
N LEU A 24 13.48 2.36 -8.71
CA LEU A 24 12.51 1.76 -9.64
C LEU A 24 13.21 0.99 -10.77
N GLU A 25 14.37 1.45 -11.20
CA GLU A 25 15.16 0.75 -12.20
C GLU A 25 15.66 -0.60 -11.68
N THR A 26 16.03 -0.64 -10.40
CA THR A 26 16.43 -1.91 -9.75
C THR A 26 15.30 -2.94 -9.83
N LEU A 27 14.05 -2.51 -9.60
CA LEU A 27 12.90 -3.39 -9.74
C LEU A 27 12.71 -3.85 -11.19
N SER A 28 12.82 -2.91 -12.12
CA SER A 28 12.65 -3.19 -13.55
C SER A 28 13.68 -4.19 -14.07
N GLU A 29 14.94 -4.01 -13.72
CA GLU A 29 16.02 -4.90 -14.12
C GLU A 29 15.84 -6.33 -13.60
N ASN A 30 15.10 -6.48 -12.52
CA ASN A 30 14.81 -7.79 -11.93
C ASN A 30 13.41 -8.30 -12.28
N HIS A 31 12.76 -7.71 -13.27
CA HIS A 31 11.46 -8.12 -13.79
C HIS A 31 10.37 -8.11 -12.73
N ILE A 32 10.43 -7.14 -11.80
CA ILE A 32 9.42 -6.95 -10.75
C ILE A 32 8.52 -5.79 -11.16
N ASN A 33 7.23 -6.06 -11.23
CA ASN A 33 6.26 -5.05 -11.64
C ASN A 33 5.65 -4.34 -10.44
N ILE A 34 5.42 -3.04 -10.59
CA ILE A 34 4.83 -2.19 -9.56
C ILE A 34 3.32 -2.18 -9.74
N ARG A 35 2.60 -2.45 -8.65
CA ARG A 35 1.13 -2.40 -8.64
C ARG A 35 0.63 -1.07 -8.10
N ALA A 36 1.30 -0.52 -7.09
CA ALA A 36 0.94 0.76 -6.49
C ALA A 36 2.18 1.37 -5.86
N LEU A 37 2.22 2.69 -5.77
CA LEU A 37 3.33 3.36 -5.11
C LEU A 37 2.90 4.71 -4.55
N SER A 38 3.63 5.15 -3.54
CA SER A 38 3.47 6.46 -2.93
C SER A 38 4.86 6.93 -2.48
N LEU A 39 5.17 8.18 -2.76
CA LEU A 39 6.43 8.78 -2.32
C LEU A 39 6.12 9.91 -1.35
N ALA A 40 6.62 9.77 -0.13
CA ALA A 40 6.52 10.80 0.90
C ALA A 40 7.88 11.44 1.09
N ASP A 41 7.92 12.76 1.12
CA ASP A 41 9.16 13.52 1.24
C ASP A 41 9.29 14.09 2.66
N THR A 42 10.47 13.91 3.24
CA THR A 42 10.85 14.58 4.48
C THR A 42 12.04 15.49 4.19
N SER A 43 12.47 16.28 5.18
CA SER A 43 13.58 17.20 4.97
C SER A 43 14.90 16.50 4.63
N ASP A 44 15.09 15.28 5.13
CA ASP A 44 16.37 14.57 5.02
C ASP A 44 16.34 13.40 4.05
N PHE A 45 15.18 12.78 3.84
CA PHE A 45 15.06 11.61 2.97
C PHE A 45 13.61 11.44 2.50
N GLY A 46 13.45 10.60 1.48
CA GLY A 46 12.13 10.20 0.99
C GLY A 46 11.79 8.80 1.46
N ILE A 47 10.51 8.54 1.62
CA ILE A 47 10.01 7.20 1.90
C ILE A 47 9.18 6.76 0.71
N LEU A 48 9.68 5.75 0.00
CA LEU A 48 8.95 5.15 -1.12
C LEU A 48 8.20 3.93 -0.59
N ARG A 49 6.87 3.99 -0.67
CA ARG A 49 6.02 2.86 -0.35
C ARG A 49 5.57 2.25 -1.65
N VAL A 50 5.83 0.96 -1.83
CA VAL A 50 5.54 0.30 -3.10
C VAL A 50 4.96 -1.10 -2.86
N VAL A 51 3.92 -1.43 -3.63
CA VAL A 51 3.39 -2.79 -3.69
C VAL A 51 3.80 -3.36 -5.04
N VAL A 52 4.47 -4.48 -5.00
CA VAL A 52 5.00 -5.14 -6.21
C VAL A 52 4.36 -6.51 -6.37
N ASP A 53 4.48 -7.08 -7.56
CA ASP A 53 3.90 -8.40 -7.86
C ASP A 53 4.60 -9.55 -7.12
N ASN A 54 5.86 -9.34 -6.71
CA ASN A 54 6.61 -10.33 -5.94
C ASN A 54 7.35 -9.64 -4.79
N PRO A 55 6.65 -9.45 -3.64
CA PRO A 55 7.25 -8.72 -2.51
C PRO A 55 8.53 -9.32 -1.96
N GLN A 56 8.60 -10.64 -1.90
CA GLN A 56 9.78 -11.34 -1.39
C GLN A 56 11.02 -11.04 -2.23
N LYS A 57 10.88 -11.15 -3.54
CA LYS A 57 11.98 -10.86 -4.46
C LYS A 57 12.32 -9.37 -4.43
N GLY A 58 11.30 -8.51 -4.37
CA GLY A 58 11.50 -7.06 -4.29
C GLY A 58 12.31 -6.65 -3.07
N GLU A 59 11.96 -7.19 -1.90
CA GLU A 59 12.70 -6.93 -0.67
C GLU A 59 14.15 -7.35 -0.80
N LYS A 60 14.40 -8.51 -1.39
CA LYS A 60 15.75 -9.03 -1.56
C LYS A 60 16.60 -8.15 -2.46
N VAL A 61 16.10 -7.83 -3.65
CA VAL A 61 16.91 -7.06 -4.62
C VAL A 61 17.10 -5.61 -4.20
N LEU A 62 16.09 -4.99 -3.61
CA LEU A 62 16.24 -3.62 -3.11
C LEU A 62 17.10 -3.57 -1.85
N GLY A 63 17.02 -4.59 -1.01
CA GLY A 63 17.78 -4.65 0.22
C GLY A 63 19.29 -4.72 0.02
N GLU A 64 19.73 -5.07 -1.18
CA GLU A 64 21.16 -5.08 -1.52
C GLU A 64 21.74 -3.65 -1.59
N HIS A 65 20.90 -2.64 -1.84
CA HIS A 65 21.35 -1.26 -2.07
C HIS A 65 20.66 -0.23 -1.19
N TYR A 66 19.52 -0.58 -0.59
CA TYR A 66 18.69 0.36 0.18
C TYR A 66 18.29 -0.21 1.52
N LEU A 67 17.94 0.66 2.44
CA LEU A 67 17.28 0.24 3.67
C LEU A 67 15.80 -0.01 3.33
N VAL A 68 15.37 -1.27 3.43
CA VAL A 68 14.03 -1.69 3.07
C VAL A 68 13.36 -2.34 4.27
N LYS A 69 12.09 -1.99 4.47
CA LYS A 69 11.27 -2.60 5.52
C LYS A 69 9.97 -3.12 4.87
N THR A 70 9.62 -4.36 5.16
CA THR A 70 8.32 -4.89 4.75
C THR A 70 7.29 -4.57 5.80
N THR A 71 6.21 -3.90 5.39
CA THR A 71 5.11 -3.50 6.26
C THR A 71 3.82 -4.12 5.74
N GLU A 72 3.00 -4.63 6.64
CA GLU A 72 1.69 -5.16 6.24
C GLU A 72 0.67 -4.04 6.20
N ILE A 73 -0.16 -4.05 5.17
CA ILE A 73 -1.24 -3.08 4.96
C ILE A 73 -2.50 -3.82 4.54
N VAL A 74 -3.62 -3.12 4.49
CA VAL A 74 -4.89 -3.68 4.03
C VAL A 74 -5.35 -2.94 2.79
N ALA A 75 -5.80 -3.68 1.78
CA ALA A 75 -6.36 -3.12 0.55
C ALA A 75 -7.88 -3.27 0.59
N ILE A 76 -8.59 -2.20 0.29
CA ILE A 76 -10.04 -2.23 0.24
C ILE A 76 -10.54 -1.64 -1.08
N GLU A 77 -11.73 -2.09 -1.46
CA GLU A 77 -12.45 -1.53 -2.60
C GLU A 77 -13.30 -0.37 -2.10
N MET A 78 -13.23 0.75 -2.79
CA MET A 78 -14.10 1.90 -2.46
C MET A 78 -14.78 2.41 -3.72
N THR A 79 -15.91 3.08 -3.51
CA THR A 79 -16.62 3.73 -4.61
C THR A 79 -15.84 4.96 -5.05
N ASP A 80 -15.55 5.05 -6.33
CA ASP A 80 -14.88 6.20 -6.93
C ASP A 80 -15.91 7.27 -7.28
N SER A 81 -16.40 7.94 -6.25
CA SER A 81 -17.42 8.98 -6.34
C SER A 81 -17.29 9.92 -5.15
N PRO A 82 -17.90 11.11 -5.21
CA PRO A 82 -17.87 12.02 -4.06
C PRO A 82 -18.39 11.33 -2.81
N GLY A 83 -17.63 11.43 -1.73
CA GLY A 83 -17.99 10.81 -0.44
C GLY A 83 -17.51 9.38 -0.25
N GLY A 84 -16.99 8.72 -1.28
CA GLY A 84 -16.52 7.34 -1.16
C GLY A 84 -15.42 7.18 -0.12
N LEU A 85 -14.42 8.04 -0.17
CA LEU A 85 -13.32 8.01 0.81
C LEU A 85 -13.81 8.48 2.19
N SER A 86 -14.64 9.50 2.26
CA SER A 86 -15.19 9.99 3.53
C SER A 86 -15.93 8.90 4.30
N PHE A 87 -16.68 8.07 3.60
CA PHE A 87 -17.39 6.96 4.20
C PHE A 87 -16.43 5.97 4.88
N ILE A 88 -15.33 5.64 4.21
CA ILE A 88 -14.30 4.74 4.77
C ILE A 88 -13.66 5.37 6.01
N LEU A 89 -13.29 6.65 5.93
CA LEU A 89 -12.65 7.35 7.04
C LEU A 89 -13.58 7.49 8.24
N LYS A 90 -14.88 7.68 7.99
CA LYS A 90 -15.89 7.71 9.05
C LYS A 90 -15.91 6.38 9.81
N THR A 91 -15.90 5.27 9.09
CA THR A 91 -15.87 3.93 9.69
C THR A 91 -14.63 3.75 10.57
N ILE A 92 -13.47 4.18 10.10
CA ILE A 92 -12.22 4.10 10.84
C ILE A 92 -12.30 4.93 12.12
N LYS A 93 -12.81 6.16 12.01
CA LYS A 93 -12.97 7.07 13.15
C LYS A 93 -13.92 6.49 14.20
N GLU A 94 -15.06 5.95 13.78
CA GLU A 94 -16.09 5.41 14.68
C GLU A 94 -15.61 4.16 15.42
N ASN A 95 -14.59 3.49 14.90
CA ASN A 95 -14.00 2.31 15.54
C ASN A 95 -12.71 2.63 16.30
N ASN A 96 -12.43 3.91 16.55
CA ASN A 96 -11.27 4.39 17.31
C ASN A 96 -9.94 3.88 16.77
N LEU A 97 -9.81 3.83 15.46
CA LEU A 97 -8.58 3.41 14.80
C LEU A 97 -7.81 4.64 14.30
N ASP A 98 -6.52 4.65 14.55
CA ASP A 98 -5.62 5.71 14.08
C ASP A 98 -5.06 5.31 12.72
N LEU A 99 -5.39 6.09 11.72
CA LEU A 99 -4.85 5.89 10.37
C LEU A 99 -3.48 6.56 10.28
N GLU A 100 -2.45 5.78 10.01
CA GLU A 100 -1.09 6.32 9.87
C GLU A 100 -0.86 6.89 8.49
N TYR A 101 -1.27 6.16 7.45
CA TYR A 101 -1.21 6.66 6.09
C TYR A 101 -2.14 5.86 5.18
N LEU A 102 -2.43 6.45 4.04
CA LEU A 102 -3.22 5.79 3.00
C LEU A 102 -2.77 6.30 1.63
N TYR A 103 -3.01 5.49 0.63
CA TYR A 103 -2.88 5.91 -0.75
C TYR A 103 -3.80 5.05 -1.61
N ALA A 104 -4.18 5.57 -2.77
CA ALA A 104 -5.18 4.93 -3.60
C ALA A 104 -4.71 4.83 -5.05
N PHE A 105 -5.29 3.89 -5.77
CA PHE A 105 -5.08 3.79 -7.20
C PHE A 105 -6.36 3.34 -7.88
N THR A 106 -6.48 3.64 -9.18
CA THR A 106 -7.67 3.28 -9.94
C THR A 106 -7.70 1.79 -10.22
N HIS A 107 -8.92 1.25 -10.30
CA HIS A 107 -9.16 -0.15 -10.60
C HIS A 107 -9.77 -0.27 -12.00
N ASP A 108 -9.61 -1.42 -12.65
CA ASP A 108 -10.23 -1.71 -13.93
C ASP A 108 -11.75 -1.66 -13.89
N LYS A 109 -12.33 -1.96 -12.74
CA LYS A 109 -13.78 -1.89 -12.56
C LYS A 109 -14.22 -0.44 -12.54
N LYS A 110 -15.25 -0.15 -13.34
CA LYS A 110 -15.84 1.18 -13.41
C LYS A 110 -16.37 1.61 -12.05
N ASP A 111 -16.15 2.87 -11.70
CA ASP A 111 -16.62 3.49 -10.45
C ASP A 111 -16.03 2.89 -9.18
N LYS A 112 -14.91 2.16 -9.31
CA LYS A 112 -14.20 1.58 -8.17
C LYS A 112 -12.76 2.02 -8.14
N ALA A 113 -12.23 2.14 -6.93
CA ALA A 113 -10.81 2.38 -6.68
C ALA A 113 -10.35 1.46 -5.57
N ILE A 114 -9.05 1.24 -5.49
CA ILE A 114 -8.47 0.46 -4.40
C ILE A 114 -7.75 1.42 -3.48
N LEU A 115 -8.04 1.30 -2.19
CA LEU A 115 -7.44 2.11 -1.14
C LEU A 115 -6.56 1.23 -0.29
N LEU A 116 -5.31 1.63 -0.12
CA LEU A 116 -4.33 0.93 0.70
C LEU A 116 -4.20 1.66 2.03
N LEU A 117 -4.39 0.94 3.14
CA LEU A 117 -4.47 1.53 4.47
C LEU A 117 -3.46 0.90 5.42
N HIS A 118 -2.85 1.72 6.24
CA HIS A 118 -2.02 1.25 7.34
C HIS A 118 -2.45 1.90 8.66
N THR A 119 -2.68 1.03 9.66
CA THR A 119 -2.94 1.43 11.04
C THR A 119 -2.06 0.59 11.96
N ASP A 120 -1.95 1.00 13.22
CA ASP A 120 -1.19 0.24 14.21
C ASP A 120 -1.76 -1.15 14.46
N ASN A 121 -3.07 -1.29 14.32
CA ASN A 121 -3.76 -2.55 14.61
C ASN A 121 -4.59 -2.99 13.40
N LEU A 122 -3.94 -3.74 12.50
CA LEU A 122 -4.59 -4.21 11.28
C LEU A 122 -5.70 -5.21 11.55
N ASP A 123 -5.60 -6.02 12.60
CA ASP A 123 -6.64 -7.00 12.90
C ASP A 123 -7.94 -6.29 13.31
N ASP A 124 -7.85 -5.24 14.12
CA ASP A 124 -9.00 -4.43 14.48
C ASP A 124 -9.56 -3.71 13.26
N LEU A 125 -8.69 -3.23 12.36
CA LEU A 125 -9.13 -2.62 11.12
C LEU A 125 -9.91 -3.61 10.26
N ILE A 126 -9.38 -4.81 10.08
CA ILE A 126 -10.04 -5.85 9.28
C ILE A 126 -11.42 -6.18 9.87
N ASN A 127 -11.50 -6.32 11.19
CA ASN A 127 -12.77 -6.60 11.87
C ASN A 127 -13.78 -5.47 11.64
N ALA A 128 -13.35 -4.22 11.76
CA ALA A 128 -14.22 -3.07 11.55
C ALA A 128 -14.71 -3.00 10.10
N LEU A 129 -13.83 -3.26 9.14
CA LEU A 129 -14.18 -3.26 7.73
C LEU A 129 -15.21 -4.35 7.41
N ASN A 130 -14.97 -5.57 7.90
CA ASN A 130 -15.89 -6.69 7.70
C ASN A 130 -17.25 -6.43 8.32
N LYS A 131 -17.28 -5.87 9.53
CA LYS A 131 -18.52 -5.54 10.23
C LYS A 131 -19.35 -4.52 9.47
N ASN A 132 -18.69 -3.61 8.76
CA ASN A 132 -19.36 -2.56 7.99
C ASN A 132 -19.52 -2.92 6.52
N LYS A 133 -19.30 -4.18 6.16
CA LYS A 133 -19.48 -4.73 4.81
C LYS A 133 -18.62 -4.02 3.75
N ILE A 134 -17.45 -3.56 4.16
CA ILE A 134 -16.48 -2.99 3.23
C ILE A 134 -15.65 -4.13 2.66
N VAL A 135 -15.53 -4.18 1.34
CA VAL A 135 -14.85 -5.28 0.64
C VAL A 135 -13.34 -5.14 0.81
N ILE A 136 -12.71 -6.15 1.41
CA ILE A 136 -11.26 -6.23 1.51
C ILE A 136 -10.74 -7.01 0.31
N VAL A 137 -9.76 -6.45 -0.39
CA VAL A 137 -9.16 -7.09 -1.56
C VAL A 137 -8.06 -8.05 -1.09
N PRO A 138 -8.17 -9.36 -1.44
CA PRO A 138 -7.14 -10.32 -1.01
C PRO A 138 -5.76 -9.98 -1.56
N PRO A 139 -4.69 -10.31 -0.83
CA PRO A 139 -3.33 -10.02 -1.28
C PRO A 139 -3.01 -10.54 -2.69
N GLU A 140 -3.42 -11.76 -3.01
CA GLU A 140 -3.15 -12.38 -4.31
C GLU A 140 -3.74 -11.55 -5.44
N GLU A 141 -4.93 -10.99 -5.21
CA GLU A 141 -5.59 -10.16 -6.21
C GLU A 141 -4.84 -8.85 -6.43
N VAL A 142 -4.32 -8.24 -5.34
CA VAL A 142 -3.52 -7.03 -5.45
C VAL A 142 -2.23 -7.28 -6.22
N TYR A 143 -1.53 -8.37 -5.90
CA TYR A 143 -0.26 -8.69 -6.55
C TYR A 143 -0.43 -9.00 -8.04
N ASN A 144 -1.60 -9.42 -8.46
CA ASN A 144 -1.89 -9.83 -9.84
C ASN A 144 -2.71 -8.81 -10.64
N LEU A 145 -2.80 -7.60 -10.17
CA LEU A 145 -3.55 -6.54 -10.87
C LEU A 145 -2.99 -6.21 -12.23
#